data_b5b4336f0065cb0dc98d7628daeda314
#
_entry.id   b5b4336f0065cb0dc98d7628daeda314
#
_cell.length_a   1.000
_cell.length_b   1.000
_cell.length_c   1.000
_cell.angle_alpha   90.00
_cell.angle_beta   90.00
_cell.angle_gamma   90.00
#
_symmetry.space_group_name_H-M   'P 1'
#
loop_
_entity.id
_entity.type
_entity.pdbx_description
1 polymer ?
#
loop_
_entity_poly.entity_id
_entity_poly.type
_entity_poly.pdbx_seq_one_letter_code
_entity_poly.pdbx_strand_id
1 'polypeptide(L)' 'FIIPENVQITSIQNTTDKHIEINAQSNKYEQLGYLKAKIKADNILTNVISTAGQKENNVVTVKIEGDLPWKNY' A
#
# COMPACT_ATOMS: atom_id res chain seq x y z
N PHE A 1 7.14 -1.05 -11.35
CA PHE A 1 6.43 -1.70 -10.25
C PHE A 1 5.15 -2.33 -10.75
N ILE A 2 4.96 -3.60 -10.46
CA ILE A 2 3.79 -4.35 -10.93
C ILE A 2 2.84 -4.56 -9.77
N ILE A 3 1.59 -4.13 -9.95
CA ILE A 3 0.55 -4.33 -8.95
C ILE A 3 0.07 -5.78 -9.05
N PRO A 4 -0.02 -6.51 -7.90
CA PRO A 4 -0.52 -7.88 -7.93
C PRO A 4 -1.92 -7.99 -8.52
N GLU A 5 -2.23 -9.16 -9.08
CA GLU A 5 -3.56 -9.41 -9.63
C GLU A 5 -4.63 -9.23 -8.56
N ASN A 6 -5.80 -8.80 -9.00
CA ASN A 6 -6.97 -8.61 -8.15
C ASN A 6 -6.78 -7.54 -7.08
N VAL A 7 -5.75 -6.70 -7.21
CA VAL A 7 -5.54 -5.57 -6.32
C VAL A 7 -5.88 -4.29 -7.06
N GLN A 8 -6.67 -3.44 -6.43
CA GLN A 8 -7.00 -2.14 -6.98
C GLN A 8 -6.53 -1.07 -6.02
N ILE A 9 -5.73 -0.14 -6.52
CA ILE A 9 -5.33 1.04 -5.76
C ILE A 9 -6.46 2.05 -5.85
N THR A 10 -7.04 2.39 -4.70
CA THR A 10 -8.17 3.31 -4.67
C THR A 10 -7.77 4.75 -4.47
N SER A 11 -6.68 4.97 -3.75
CA SER A 11 -6.15 6.33 -3.60
C SER A 11 -4.69 6.30 -3.18
N ILE A 12 -3.99 7.36 -3.52
CA ILE A 12 -2.62 7.59 -3.06
C ILE A 12 -2.60 9.03 -2.58
N GLN A 13 -2.17 9.23 -1.33
CA GLN A 13 -2.15 10.56 -0.74
C GLN A 13 -0.77 10.85 -0.15
N ASN A 14 -0.38 12.10 -0.30
CA ASN A 14 0.84 12.60 0.34
C ASN A 14 0.40 13.41 1.56
N THR A 15 0.63 12.85 2.76
CA THR A 15 0.15 13.47 4.00
C THR A 15 1.13 14.48 4.57
N THR A 16 2.42 14.30 4.28
CA THR A 16 3.49 15.25 4.60
C THR A 16 4.51 15.19 3.49
N ASP A 17 5.58 15.95 3.60
CA ASP A 17 6.59 16.06 2.55
C ASP A 17 7.08 14.72 2.02
N LYS A 18 7.18 13.72 2.91
CA LYS A 18 7.76 12.42 2.53
C LYS A 18 6.87 11.25 2.87
N HIS A 19 5.75 11.48 3.51
CA HIS A 19 4.88 10.40 3.96
C HIS A 19 3.77 10.16 2.94
N ILE A 20 3.67 8.92 2.49
CA ILE A 20 2.69 8.52 1.48
C ILE A 20 1.74 7.50 2.09
N GLU A 21 0.46 7.66 1.83
CA GLU A 21 -0.57 6.68 2.18
C GLU A 21 -1.16 6.11 0.90
N ILE A 22 -1.20 4.79 0.82
CA ILE A 22 -1.79 4.08 -0.31
C ILE A 22 -2.97 3.28 0.21
N ASN A 23 -4.14 3.52 -0.36
CA ASN A 23 -5.32 2.73 -0.05
C ASN A 23 -5.56 1.75 -1.19
N ALA A 24 -5.71 0.49 -0.84
CA ALA A 24 -5.88 -0.57 -1.81
C ALA A 24 -6.99 -1.52 -1.37
N GLN A 25 -7.56 -2.22 -2.32
CA GLN A 25 -8.59 -3.20 -2.04
C GLN A 25 -8.40 -4.43 -2.91
N SER A 26 -8.88 -5.57 -2.40
CA SER A 26 -8.83 -6.82 -3.15
C SER A 26 -9.88 -7.76 -2.57
N ASN A 27 -10.38 -8.66 -3.43
CA ASN A 27 -11.21 -9.77 -2.94
C ASN A 27 -10.35 -10.93 -2.44
N LYS A 28 -9.03 -10.80 -2.50
CA LYS A 28 -8.08 -11.81 -2.04
C LYS A 28 -7.09 -11.17 -1.07
N TYR A 29 -7.23 -11.50 0.20
CA TYR A 29 -6.42 -10.88 1.25
C TYR A 29 -4.93 -11.09 1.03
N GLU A 30 -4.53 -12.27 0.56
CA GLU A 30 -3.12 -12.58 0.36
C GLU A 30 -2.47 -11.68 -0.69
N GLN A 31 -3.24 -11.16 -1.63
CA GLN A 31 -2.71 -10.25 -2.65
C GLN A 31 -2.36 -8.90 -2.06
N LEU A 32 -3.07 -8.49 -1.02
CA LEU A 32 -2.73 -7.24 -0.32
C LEU A 32 -1.43 -7.39 0.45
N GLY A 33 -1.18 -8.56 1.04
CA GLY A 33 0.10 -8.86 1.67
C GLY A 33 1.23 -8.86 0.65
N TYR A 34 0.97 -9.36 -0.54
CA TYR A 34 1.93 -9.33 -1.64
C TYR A 34 2.28 -7.90 -2.03
N LEU A 35 1.26 -7.04 -2.11
CA LEU A 35 1.46 -5.64 -2.45
C LEU A 35 2.39 -4.97 -1.42
N LYS A 36 2.14 -5.20 -0.14
CA LYS A 36 2.98 -4.65 0.92
C LYS A 36 4.41 -5.15 0.79
N ALA A 37 4.58 -6.46 0.58
CA ALA A 37 5.89 -7.06 0.44
C ALA A 37 6.65 -6.50 -0.75
N LYS A 38 5.97 -6.28 -1.87
CA LYS A 38 6.57 -5.70 -3.06
C LYS A 38 7.02 -4.26 -2.82
N ILE A 39 6.20 -3.48 -2.15
CA ILE A 39 6.55 -2.09 -1.83
C ILE A 39 7.82 -2.04 -1.00
N LYS A 40 7.94 -2.94 -0.02
CA LYS A 40 9.14 -3.03 0.81
C LYS A 40 10.35 -3.53 0.02
N ALA A 41 10.18 -4.61 -0.73
CA ALA A 41 11.27 -5.25 -1.45
C ALA A 41 11.87 -4.35 -2.52
N ASP A 42 11.03 -3.59 -3.21
CA ASP A 42 11.47 -2.70 -4.28
C ASP A 42 11.85 -1.32 -3.78
N ASN A 43 11.86 -1.12 -2.47
CA ASN A 43 12.19 0.17 -1.84
C ASN A 43 11.34 1.31 -2.37
N ILE A 44 10.10 1.02 -2.69
CA ILE A 44 9.16 2.06 -3.12
C ILE A 44 8.91 3.03 -1.96
N LEU A 45 8.73 2.46 -0.76
CA LEU A 45 8.61 3.23 0.48
C LEU A 45 9.48 2.59 1.55
N THR A 46 9.91 3.40 2.53
CA THR A 46 10.62 2.93 3.71
C THR A 46 9.72 3.09 4.93
N ASN A 47 10.06 2.39 6.02
CA ASN A 47 9.27 2.41 7.25
C ASN A 47 7.81 2.05 6.98
N VAL A 48 7.61 1.01 6.20
CA VAL A 48 6.28 0.63 5.71
C VAL A 48 5.45 0.05 6.84
N ILE A 49 4.26 0.61 7.02
CA ILE A 49 3.27 0.15 7.99
C ILE A 49 1.99 -0.11 7.23
N SER A 50 1.31 -1.20 7.55
CA SER A 50 0.00 -1.46 6.97
C SER A 50 -1.03 -1.60 8.07
N THR A 51 -2.20 -1.03 7.83
CA THR A 51 -3.33 -1.14 8.73
C THR A 51 -4.37 -2.02 8.06
N ALA A 52 -4.74 -3.12 8.73
CA ALA A 52 -5.75 -4.02 8.20
C ALA A 52 -7.07 -3.26 8.09
N GLY A 53 -7.66 -3.34 6.92
CA GLY A 53 -8.94 -2.72 6.68
C GLY A 53 -10.08 -3.65 7.01
N GLN A 54 -11.26 -3.18 6.70
CA GLN A 54 -12.48 -3.96 6.92
C GLN A 54 -12.76 -4.82 5.70
N LYS A 55 -13.32 -5.99 5.96
CA LYS A 55 -13.84 -6.84 4.89
C LYS A 55 -15.32 -6.55 4.75
N GLU A 56 -15.70 -6.14 3.56
CA GLU A 56 -17.09 -5.81 3.27
C GLU A 56 -17.44 -6.29 1.87
N ASN A 57 -18.51 -7.05 1.74
CA ASN A 57 -18.96 -7.61 0.46
C ASN A 57 -17.84 -8.38 -0.27
N ASN A 58 -17.09 -9.19 0.48
CA ASN A 58 -15.97 -9.98 -0.04
C ASN A 58 -14.81 -9.13 -0.55
N VAL A 59 -14.78 -7.86 -0.20
CA VAL A 59 -13.67 -6.97 -0.54
C VAL A 59 -12.96 -6.54 0.74
N VAL A 60 -11.66 -6.74 0.76
CA VAL A 60 -10.81 -6.32 1.88
C VAL A 60 -10.09 -5.04 1.47
N THR A 61 -10.10 -4.06 2.36
CA THR A 61 -9.35 -2.82 2.14
C THR A 61 -8.16 -2.79 3.08
N VAL A 62 -7.10 -2.12 2.66
CA VAL A 62 -5.91 -1.94 3.48
C VAL A 62 -5.34 -0.57 3.20
N LYS A 63 -4.79 0.04 4.25
CA LYS A 63 -4.02 1.27 4.11
C LYS A 63 -2.55 0.93 4.34
N ILE A 64 -1.72 1.23 3.36
CA ILE A 64 -0.27 1.04 3.45
C ILE A 64 0.34 2.42 3.45
N GLU A 65 1.19 2.69 4.45
CA GLU A 65 1.84 3.98 4.54
C GLU A 65 3.32 3.80 4.76
N GLY A 66 4.07 4.80 4.35
CA GLY A 66 5.51 4.77 4.50
C GLY A 66 6.11 6.08 4.03
N ASP A 67 7.43 6.15 4.09
CA ASP A 67 8.16 7.34 3.72
C ASP A 67 8.84 7.14 2.37
N LEU A 68 8.92 8.21 1.59
CA LEU A 68 9.70 8.18 0.36
C LEU A 68 11.17 7.90 0.70
N PRO A 69 11.82 6.98 -0.03
CA PRO A 69 13.18 6.57 0.31
C PRO A 69 14.25 7.58 -0.06
N TRP A 70 13.92 8.55 -0.91
CA TRP A 70 14.89 9.56 -1.32
C TRP A 70 14.63 10.86 -0.58
N LYS A 71 15.69 11.64 -0.43
CA LYS A 71 15.56 12.94 0.20
C LYS A 71 15.23 13.98 -0.87
N ASN A 72 14.39 14.91 -0.48
CA ASN A 72 14.10 16.08 -1.30
C ASN A 72 15.13 17.15 -1.02
N TYR A 73 15.78 17.63 -2.05
CA TYR A 73 16.78 18.68 -1.91
C TYR A 73 16.27 19.99 -2.47
#